data_f5756a066ecaa7cb1eb0d939a84a4436
#
_entry.id   f5756a066ecaa7cb1eb0d939a84a4436
#
_cell.length_a   1.000
_cell.length_b   1.000
_cell.length_c   1.000
_cell.angle_alpha   90.00
_cell.angle_beta   90.00
_cell.angle_gamma   90.00
#
_symmetry.space_group_name_H-M   'P 1'
#
loop_
_entity.id
_entity.type
_entity.pdbx_description
1 polymer ?
#
loop_
_entity_poly.entity_id
_entity_poly.type
_entity_poly.pdbx_seq_one_letter_code
_entity_poly.pdbx_strand_id
1 'polypeptide(L)'
;MRIGEYAAGERILRFIPRIPPHAAVERLQTIDEVVEKYCVASSPTKCRIYVGLGMMFLGFAVIGIWVPGWPTVSWAVPAAFLFSMSSEKMFRMTLTNRYFGSAMFEYYATGKTIPKHAKYGTVGLISLMASVSAYFVWFVSTKGDGVLTDPSSWNGADPGFGAGTVILVGLIGMWYVGFRVPSRE
;
A
#
# COMPACT_ATOMS: atom_id res chain seq x y z
N MET A 1 34.88 7.66 -49.55
CA MET A 1 35.18 6.93 -48.31
C MET A 1 34.21 7.43 -47.22
N ARG A 2 33.09 6.74 -46.96
CA ARG A 2 32.13 6.89 -45.82
C ARG A 2 30.77 6.23 -46.15
N ILE A 3 30.78 4.90 -46.32
CA ILE A 3 29.53 4.13 -46.44
C ILE A 3 29.46 3.01 -45.35
N GLY A 4 30.53 2.88 -44.52
CA GLY A 4 30.62 1.79 -43.52
C GLY A 4 30.03 2.07 -42.13
N GLU A 5 29.73 3.30 -41.78
CA GLU A 5 29.33 3.67 -40.38
C GLU A 5 27.84 3.58 -40.10
N TYR A 6 26.99 3.68 -41.12
CA TYR A 6 25.54 3.59 -40.95
C TYR A 6 25.02 2.16 -40.77
N ALA A 7 25.76 1.16 -41.22
CA ALA A 7 25.35 -0.24 -41.11
C ALA A 7 25.61 -0.86 -39.74
N ALA A 8 26.45 -0.26 -38.90
CA ALA A 8 26.74 -0.74 -37.56
C ALA A 8 25.64 -0.31 -36.55
N GLY A 9 25.06 0.88 -36.72
CA GLY A 9 23.99 1.40 -35.86
C GLY A 9 22.69 0.62 -36.00
N GLU A 10 22.31 0.20 -37.21
CA GLU A 10 21.09 -0.59 -37.41
C GLU A 10 21.17 -2.03 -36.85
N ARG A 11 22.36 -2.58 -36.75
CA ARG A 11 22.57 -3.92 -36.21
C ARG A 11 22.42 -3.97 -34.67
N ILE A 12 22.79 -2.89 -34.01
CA ILE A 12 22.66 -2.78 -32.54
C ILE A 12 21.19 -2.60 -32.15
N LEU A 13 20.40 -1.89 -32.94
CA LEU A 13 18.96 -1.68 -32.68
C LEU A 13 18.12 -2.93 -32.92
N ARG A 14 18.60 -3.94 -33.64
CA ARG A 14 17.92 -5.25 -33.79
C ARG A 14 18.06 -6.16 -32.57
N PHE A 15 18.99 -5.90 -31.69
CA PHE A 15 19.25 -6.69 -30.49
C PHE A 15 18.57 -6.12 -29.20
N ILE A 16 17.92 -4.97 -29.30
CA ILE A 16 17.04 -4.52 -28.21
C ILE A 16 15.77 -5.36 -28.33
N PRO A 17 15.52 -6.32 -27.42
CA PRO A 17 14.25 -7.02 -27.43
C PRO A 17 13.16 -5.96 -27.34
N ARG A 18 12.26 -5.89 -28.32
CA ARG A 18 11.05 -5.09 -28.21
C ARG A 18 10.30 -5.61 -26.99
N ILE A 19 10.43 -4.91 -25.88
CA ILE A 19 9.57 -5.15 -24.70
C ILE A 19 8.16 -4.89 -25.23
N PRO A 20 7.29 -5.90 -25.29
CA PRO A 20 5.91 -5.68 -25.71
C PRO A 20 5.30 -4.64 -24.75
N PRO A 21 4.47 -3.71 -25.23
CA PRO A 21 3.87 -2.64 -24.41
C PRO A 21 2.99 -3.16 -23.27
N HIS A 22 2.78 -4.44 -23.20
CA HIS A 22 2.17 -5.19 -22.10
C HIS A 22 3.05 -6.40 -21.75
N ALA A 23 4.29 -6.14 -21.30
CA ALA A 23 4.98 -7.16 -20.52
C ALA A 23 4.10 -7.38 -19.28
N ALA A 24 3.21 -8.35 -19.35
CA ALA A 24 2.50 -8.87 -18.20
C ALA A 24 3.59 -9.12 -17.16
N VAL A 25 3.51 -8.44 -16.01
CA VAL A 25 4.48 -8.64 -14.93
C VAL A 25 4.44 -10.12 -14.65
N GLU A 26 5.49 -10.84 -15.05
CA GLU A 26 5.56 -12.28 -14.89
C GLU A 26 5.43 -12.57 -13.41
N ARG A 27 4.34 -13.27 -13.06
CA ARG A 27 4.03 -13.57 -11.67
C ARG A 27 5.12 -14.49 -11.14
N LEU A 28 5.80 -14.08 -10.10
CA LEU A 28 6.78 -14.91 -9.41
C LEU A 28 6.07 -16.10 -8.76
N GLN A 29 6.67 -17.28 -8.86
CA GLN A 29 6.03 -18.52 -8.43
C GLN A 29 6.47 -18.94 -7.03
N THR A 30 7.67 -18.53 -6.62
CA THR A 30 8.28 -18.97 -5.37
C THR A 30 8.63 -17.79 -4.46
N ILE A 31 8.70 -18.08 -3.15
CA ILE A 31 9.16 -17.10 -2.15
C ILE A 31 10.61 -16.71 -2.41
N ASP A 32 11.44 -17.66 -2.89
CA ASP A 32 12.84 -17.41 -3.19
C ASP A 32 13.00 -16.37 -4.31
N GLU A 33 12.22 -16.48 -5.39
CA GLU A 33 12.19 -15.50 -6.48
C GLU A 33 11.75 -14.11 -5.97
N VAL A 34 10.77 -14.05 -5.08
CA VAL A 34 10.31 -12.79 -4.48
C VAL A 34 11.41 -12.19 -3.61
N VAL A 35 12.07 -12.98 -2.81
CA VAL A 35 13.16 -12.52 -1.93
C VAL A 35 14.35 -12.04 -2.77
N GLU A 36 14.77 -12.79 -3.77
CA GLU A 36 15.86 -12.41 -4.67
C GLU A 36 15.57 -11.09 -5.39
N LYS A 37 14.36 -10.91 -5.87
CA LYS A 37 13.95 -9.71 -6.62
C LYS A 37 13.81 -8.46 -5.76
N TYR A 38 13.31 -8.59 -4.54
CA TYR A 38 12.91 -7.44 -3.71
C TYR A 38 13.79 -7.19 -2.48
N CYS A 39 14.63 -8.15 -2.10
CA CYS A 39 15.53 -7.97 -0.96
C CYS A 39 16.78 -7.20 -1.38
N VAL A 40 16.90 -5.97 -0.92
CA VAL A 40 18.06 -5.10 -1.21
C VAL A 40 18.75 -4.74 0.10
N ALA A 41 20.00 -5.18 0.26
CA ALA A 41 20.79 -4.88 1.44
C ALA A 41 21.11 -3.38 1.54
N SER A 42 20.68 -2.77 2.62
CA SER A 42 21.03 -1.38 2.98
C SER A 42 22.30 -1.32 3.86
N SER A 43 22.79 -0.12 4.14
CA SER A 43 23.93 0.05 5.07
C SER A 43 23.58 -0.46 6.48
N PRO A 44 24.57 -0.93 7.29
CA PRO A 44 24.30 -1.55 8.60
C PRO A 44 23.46 -0.71 9.55
N THR A 45 23.68 0.60 9.57
CA THR A 45 22.91 1.53 10.43
C THR A 45 21.46 1.63 9.97
N LYS A 46 21.23 1.77 8.66
CA LYS A 46 19.85 1.79 8.09
C LYS A 46 19.13 0.47 8.33
N CYS A 47 19.82 -0.67 8.20
CA CYS A 47 19.24 -1.97 8.48
C CYS A 47 18.69 -2.07 9.91
N ARG A 48 19.42 -1.59 10.92
CA ARG A 48 18.95 -1.59 12.32
C ARG A 48 17.70 -0.76 12.52
N ILE A 49 17.64 0.44 11.93
CA ILE A 49 16.48 1.32 12.00
C ILE A 49 15.29 0.68 11.30
N TYR A 50 15.49 0.13 10.10
CA TYR A 50 14.42 -0.49 9.33
C TYR A 50 13.89 -1.78 9.97
N VAL A 51 14.76 -2.58 10.59
CA VAL A 51 14.32 -3.73 11.38
C VAL A 51 13.48 -3.28 12.57
N GLY A 52 13.92 -2.26 13.33
CA GLY A 52 13.18 -1.74 14.47
C GLY A 52 11.79 -1.21 14.08
N LEU A 53 11.71 -0.38 13.05
CA LEU A 53 10.43 0.12 12.52
C LEU A 53 9.57 -1.00 11.95
N GLY A 54 10.17 -1.95 11.21
CA GLY A 54 9.47 -3.11 10.68
C GLY A 54 8.87 -3.99 11.75
N MET A 55 9.59 -4.20 12.86
CA MET A 55 9.09 -4.93 14.03
C MET A 55 7.92 -4.21 14.71
N MET A 56 7.96 -2.89 14.79
CA MET A 56 6.85 -2.09 15.32
C MET A 56 5.59 -2.27 14.47
N PHE A 57 5.70 -2.14 13.14
CA PHE A 57 4.57 -2.36 12.23
C PHE A 57 4.08 -3.82 12.26
N LEU A 58 4.99 -4.78 12.37
CA LEU A 58 4.62 -6.18 12.52
C LEU A 58 3.85 -6.42 13.83
N GLY A 59 4.24 -5.76 14.91
CA GLY A 59 3.50 -5.78 16.18
C GLY A 59 2.07 -5.29 16.00
N PHE A 60 1.85 -4.17 15.30
CA PHE A 60 0.49 -3.69 14.98
C PHE A 60 -0.30 -4.66 14.10
N ALA A 61 0.36 -5.33 13.15
CA ALA A 61 -0.27 -6.37 12.34
C ALA A 61 -0.72 -7.57 13.20
N VAL A 62 0.10 -7.98 14.17
CA VAL A 62 -0.22 -9.07 15.10
C VAL A 62 -1.39 -8.69 16.02
N ILE A 63 -1.40 -7.47 16.55
CA ILE A 63 -2.53 -6.93 17.35
C ILE A 63 -3.84 -7.02 16.55
N GLY A 64 -3.78 -6.73 15.25
CA GLY A 64 -4.93 -6.80 14.35
C GLY A 64 -5.54 -8.19 14.18
N ILE A 65 -4.81 -9.26 14.52
CA ILE A 65 -5.37 -10.62 14.51
C ILE A 65 -6.40 -10.80 15.63
N TRP A 66 -6.21 -10.10 16.74
CA TRP A 66 -7.04 -10.22 17.96
C TRP A 66 -8.11 -9.14 18.06
N VAL A 67 -7.88 -7.98 17.44
CA VAL A 67 -8.79 -6.83 17.51
C VAL A 67 -9.69 -6.80 16.28
N PRO A 68 -11.00 -7.07 16.41
CA PRO A 68 -11.94 -6.96 15.30
C PRO A 68 -11.95 -5.55 14.70
N GLY A 69 -11.86 -5.46 13.36
CA GLY A 69 -11.83 -4.18 12.66
C GLY A 69 -10.44 -3.53 12.51
N TRP A 70 -9.41 -4.07 13.15
CA TRP A 70 -8.04 -3.58 12.97
C TRP A 70 -7.41 -4.14 11.69
N PRO A 71 -6.89 -3.30 10.79
CA PRO A 71 -6.45 -3.75 9.46
C PRO A 71 -5.06 -4.42 9.49
N THR A 72 -5.00 -5.71 9.79
CA THR A 72 -3.77 -6.51 9.90
C THR A 72 -2.87 -6.38 8.66
N VAL A 73 -3.43 -6.56 7.46
CA VAL A 73 -2.65 -6.54 6.20
C VAL A 73 -2.08 -5.15 5.93
N SER A 74 -2.79 -4.08 6.27
CA SER A 74 -2.32 -2.70 6.08
C SER A 74 -1.06 -2.39 6.89
N TRP A 75 -0.89 -3.02 8.06
CA TRP A 75 0.32 -2.90 8.87
C TRP A 75 1.42 -3.88 8.44
N ALA A 76 1.03 -5.04 7.91
CA ALA A 76 2.00 -6.03 7.41
C ALA A 76 2.74 -5.55 6.15
N VAL A 77 2.10 -4.76 5.28
CA VAL A 77 2.74 -4.22 4.05
C VAL A 77 3.94 -3.34 4.34
N PRO A 78 3.86 -2.27 5.16
CA PRO A 78 5.02 -1.47 5.52
C PRO A 78 6.08 -2.26 6.29
N ALA A 79 5.69 -3.23 7.14
CA ALA A 79 6.64 -4.12 7.79
C ALA A 79 7.45 -4.92 6.76
N ALA A 80 6.78 -5.59 5.81
CA ALA A 80 7.43 -6.35 4.75
C ALA A 80 8.34 -5.48 3.87
N PHE A 81 7.92 -4.25 3.57
CA PHE A 81 8.73 -3.29 2.82
C PHE A 81 10.02 -2.92 3.56
N LEU A 82 9.94 -2.62 4.84
CA LEU A 82 11.12 -2.31 5.66
C LEU A 82 12.06 -3.52 5.78
N PHE A 83 11.51 -4.72 5.94
CA PHE A 83 12.30 -5.95 5.99
C PHE A 83 12.96 -6.27 4.65
N SER A 84 12.30 -6.02 3.52
CA SER A 84 12.91 -6.20 2.20
C SER A 84 14.17 -5.33 1.98
N MET A 85 14.27 -4.20 2.70
CA MET A 85 15.44 -3.31 2.65
C MET A 85 16.47 -3.58 3.76
N SER A 86 16.21 -4.51 4.67
CA SER A 86 17.04 -4.63 5.87
C SER A 86 17.43 -6.06 6.25
N SER A 87 16.57 -7.05 6.04
CA SER A 87 16.81 -8.41 6.51
C SER A 87 16.03 -9.44 5.69
N GLU A 88 16.75 -10.22 4.91
CA GLU A 88 16.15 -11.33 4.15
C GLU A 88 15.35 -12.28 5.04
N LYS A 89 15.90 -12.65 6.21
CA LYS A 89 15.24 -13.55 7.16
C LYS A 89 13.88 -13.01 7.61
N MET A 90 13.83 -11.73 7.96
CA MET A 90 12.58 -11.08 8.42
C MET A 90 11.58 -10.92 7.28
N PHE A 91 12.06 -10.57 6.09
CA PHE A 91 11.21 -10.47 4.91
C PHE A 91 10.61 -11.83 4.55
N ARG A 92 11.42 -12.89 4.51
CA ARG A 92 10.98 -14.28 4.29
C ARG A 92 9.95 -14.71 5.35
N MET A 93 10.18 -14.41 6.62
CA MET A 93 9.23 -14.69 7.70
C MET A 93 7.88 -14.00 7.47
N THR A 94 7.89 -12.77 6.98
CA THR A 94 6.66 -12.03 6.67
C THR A 94 5.88 -12.70 5.53
N LEU A 95 6.57 -13.19 4.48
CA LEU A 95 5.96 -13.88 3.33
C LEU A 95 5.43 -15.28 3.67
N THR A 96 5.99 -15.93 4.68
CA THR A 96 5.60 -17.29 5.11
C THR A 96 4.61 -17.30 6.28
N ASN A 97 4.24 -16.13 6.80
CA ASN A 97 3.34 -16.03 7.94
C ASN A 97 1.97 -16.65 7.65
N ARG A 98 1.42 -17.41 8.61
CA ARG A 98 0.15 -18.12 8.46
C ARG A 98 -1.06 -17.18 8.23
N TYR A 99 -1.07 -15.99 8.84
CA TYR A 99 -2.23 -15.10 8.85
C TYR A 99 -2.26 -14.12 7.68
N PHE A 100 -1.12 -13.61 7.26
CA PHE A 100 -1.04 -12.58 6.21
C PHE A 100 0.02 -12.89 5.14
N GLY A 101 0.79 -13.96 5.28
CA GLY A 101 1.89 -14.30 4.36
C GLY A 101 1.42 -14.52 2.93
N SER A 102 0.28 -15.20 2.73
CA SER A 102 -0.27 -15.41 1.40
C SER A 102 -0.64 -14.10 0.70
N ALA A 103 -1.23 -13.15 1.42
CA ALA A 103 -1.55 -11.82 0.88
C ALA A 103 -0.28 -11.03 0.55
N MET A 104 0.74 -11.11 1.40
CA MET A 104 2.04 -10.48 1.16
C MET A 104 2.77 -11.08 -0.02
N PHE A 105 2.83 -12.42 -0.09
CA PHE A 105 3.42 -13.12 -1.23
C PHE A 105 2.73 -12.72 -2.53
N GLU A 106 1.40 -12.78 -2.60
CA GLU A 106 0.64 -12.43 -3.79
C GLU A 106 0.88 -10.96 -4.21
N TYR A 107 0.93 -10.04 -3.25
CA TYR A 107 1.24 -8.64 -3.52
C TYR A 107 2.62 -8.46 -4.17
N TYR A 108 3.66 -9.09 -3.62
CA TYR A 108 5.02 -9.01 -4.18
C TYR A 108 5.18 -9.83 -5.46
N ALA A 109 4.61 -11.04 -5.52
CA ALA A 109 4.68 -11.93 -6.67
C ALA A 109 4.08 -11.32 -7.94
N THR A 110 3.10 -10.44 -7.78
CA THR A 110 2.41 -9.76 -8.88
C THR A 110 2.93 -8.35 -9.16
N GLY A 111 4.15 -8.04 -8.71
CA GLY A 111 4.77 -6.75 -8.95
C GLY A 111 4.19 -5.59 -8.14
N LYS A 112 3.75 -5.85 -6.91
CA LYS A 112 3.12 -4.88 -6.00
C LYS A 112 1.80 -4.33 -6.55
N THR A 113 1.02 -5.18 -7.20
CA THR A 113 -0.31 -4.85 -7.73
C THR A 113 -1.41 -5.49 -6.91
N ILE A 114 -2.59 -4.88 -6.90
CA ILE A 114 -3.79 -5.46 -6.27
C ILE A 114 -4.86 -5.74 -7.33
N PRO A 115 -5.72 -6.75 -7.13
CA PRO A 115 -6.84 -7.00 -8.05
C PRO A 115 -7.78 -5.80 -8.10
N LYS A 116 -8.38 -5.52 -9.27
CA LYS A 116 -9.34 -4.40 -9.43
C LYS A 116 -10.49 -4.46 -8.41
N HIS A 117 -11.08 -5.63 -8.20
CA HIS A 117 -12.17 -5.78 -7.23
C HIS A 117 -11.73 -5.45 -5.79
N ALA A 118 -10.52 -5.84 -5.39
CA ALA A 118 -9.99 -5.49 -4.07
C ALA A 118 -9.71 -3.97 -3.96
N LYS A 119 -9.23 -3.35 -5.04
CA LYS A 119 -9.03 -1.90 -5.11
C LYS A 119 -10.33 -1.15 -4.90
N TYR A 120 -11.39 -1.47 -5.67
CA TYR A 120 -12.70 -0.84 -5.52
C TYR A 120 -13.34 -1.16 -4.16
N GLY A 121 -13.19 -2.39 -3.68
CA GLY A 121 -13.65 -2.77 -2.34
C GLY A 121 -12.97 -1.95 -1.24
N THR A 122 -11.66 -1.72 -1.34
CA THR A 122 -10.92 -0.89 -0.39
C THR A 122 -11.35 0.57 -0.43
N VAL A 123 -11.52 1.14 -1.62
CA VAL A 123 -12.03 2.51 -1.78
C VAL A 123 -13.44 2.65 -1.20
N GLY A 124 -14.32 1.69 -1.48
CA GLY A 124 -15.67 1.67 -0.92
C GLY A 124 -15.69 1.55 0.60
N LEU A 125 -14.82 0.70 1.15
CA LEU A 125 -14.70 0.56 2.61
C LEU A 125 -14.16 1.83 3.27
N ILE A 126 -13.14 2.47 2.70
CA ILE A 126 -12.62 3.77 3.19
C ILE A 126 -13.74 4.81 3.16
N SER A 127 -14.50 4.90 2.07
CA SER A 127 -15.62 5.83 1.93
C SER A 127 -16.69 5.61 3.01
N LEU A 128 -17.10 4.35 3.20
CA LEU A 128 -18.09 3.98 4.21
C LEU A 128 -17.61 4.33 5.63
N MET A 129 -16.39 3.90 5.97
CA MET A 129 -15.83 4.13 7.31
C MET A 129 -15.61 5.61 7.59
N ALA A 130 -15.10 6.38 6.63
CA ALA A 130 -14.91 7.81 6.76
C ALA A 130 -16.25 8.54 6.93
N SER A 131 -17.27 8.18 6.15
CA SER A 131 -18.60 8.78 6.24
C SER A 131 -19.28 8.49 7.59
N VAL A 132 -19.24 7.24 8.02
CA VAL A 132 -19.80 6.84 9.34
C VAL A 132 -19.06 7.53 10.48
N SER A 133 -17.71 7.54 10.44
CA SER A 133 -16.91 8.21 11.47
C SER A 133 -17.16 9.73 11.50
N ALA A 134 -17.20 10.37 10.33
CA ALA A 134 -17.48 11.80 10.25
C ALA A 134 -18.87 12.15 10.80
N TYR A 135 -19.88 11.31 10.50
CA TYR A 135 -21.22 11.48 11.04
C TYR A 135 -21.23 11.38 12.58
N PHE A 136 -20.57 10.37 13.15
CA PHE A 136 -20.51 10.22 14.61
C PHE A 136 -19.76 11.38 15.27
N VAL A 137 -18.63 11.81 14.69
CA VAL A 137 -17.88 12.97 15.21
C VAL A 137 -18.73 14.22 15.17
N TRP A 138 -19.42 14.50 14.03
CA TRP A 138 -20.34 15.60 13.90
C TRP A 138 -21.49 15.50 14.92
N PHE A 139 -22.14 14.35 15.03
CA PHE A 139 -23.25 14.13 15.95
C PHE A 139 -22.85 14.39 17.41
N VAL A 140 -21.68 13.88 17.83
CA VAL A 140 -21.16 14.11 19.18
C VAL A 140 -20.80 15.58 19.41
N SER A 141 -20.18 16.25 18.42
CA SER A 141 -19.78 17.65 18.52
C SER A 141 -20.97 18.62 18.56
N THR A 142 -22.07 18.27 17.89
CA THR A 142 -23.31 19.09 17.87
C THR A 142 -24.36 18.63 18.85
N LYS A 143 -24.14 17.49 19.56
CA LYS A 143 -25.16 16.83 20.40
C LYS A 143 -26.48 16.54 19.68
N GLY A 144 -26.44 16.45 18.34
CA GLY A 144 -27.60 16.22 17.48
C GLY A 144 -28.43 17.46 17.13
N ASP A 145 -28.06 18.63 17.62
CA ASP A 145 -28.84 19.87 17.39
C ASP A 145 -28.36 20.72 16.18
N GLY A 146 -27.19 20.33 15.59
CA GLY A 146 -26.63 21.06 14.45
C GLY A 146 -27.28 20.70 13.11
N VAL A 147 -27.30 21.65 12.17
CA VAL A 147 -27.71 21.45 10.78
C VAL A 147 -26.47 21.11 9.93
N LEU A 148 -26.50 19.98 9.19
CA LEU A 148 -25.35 19.50 8.39
C LEU A 148 -24.87 20.51 7.36
N THR A 149 -25.78 21.31 6.81
CA THR A 149 -25.49 22.31 5.77
C THR A 149 -25.07 23.69 6.31
N ASP A 150 -25.19 23.89 7.61
CA ASP A 150 -24.84 25.14 8.27
C ASP A 150 -23.84 24.91 9.41
N PRO A 151 -22.52 25.06 9.14
CA PRO A 151 -21.49 24.89 10.16
C PRO A 151 -21.64 25.84 11.36
N SER A 152 -22.28 26.99 11.19
CA SER A 152 -22.49 27.97 12.27
C SER A 152 -23.47 27.47 13.33
N SER A 153 -24.31 26.50 13.00
CA SER A 153 -25.23 25.84 13.94
C SER A 153 -24.56 24.82 14.85
N TRP A 154 -23.29 24.47 14.59
CA TRP A 154 -22.56 23.47 15.36
C TRP A 154 -21.99 24.10 16.64
N ASN A 155 -22.55 23.71 17.75
CA ASN A 155 -22.27 24.32 19.05
C ASN A 155 -21.37 23.48 19.98
N GLY A 156 -20.74 22.45 19.43
CA GLY A 156 -19.82 21.60 20.17
C GLY A 156 -18.46 22.26 20.42
N ALA A 157 -17.63 21.61 21.24
CA ALA A 157 -16.24 22.03 21.45
C ALA A 157 -15.40 22.00 20.17
N ASP A 158 -15.85 21.25 19.17
CA ASP A 158 -15.26 21.14 17.84
C ASP A 158 -16.31 21.47 16.76
N PRO A 159 -16.36 22.70 16.24
CA PRO A 159 -17.38 23.14 15.27
C PRO A 159 -17.14 22.55 13.88
N GLY A 160 -17.03 21.24 13.76
CA GLY A 160 -16.89 20.49 12.51
C GLY A 160 -15.46 20.24 12.05
N PHE A 161 -14.44 20.75 12.73
CA PHE A 161 -13.04 20.46 12.37
C PHE A 161 -12.72 18.97 12.43
N GLY A 162 -13.21 18.26 13.45
CA GLY A 162 -13.03 16.83 13.60
C GLY A 162 -13.67 16.04 12.45
N ALA A 163 -14.93 16.31 12.16
CA ALA A 163 -15.65 15.68 11.04
C ALA A 163 -15.01 16.02 9.69
N GLY A 164 -14.63 17.29 9.46
CA GLY A 164 -13.94 17.75 8.27
C GLY A 164 -12.57 17.08 8.09
N THR A 165 -11.81 16.91 9.17
CA THR A 165 -10.52 16.21 9.15
C THR A 165 -10.69 14.74 8.78
N VAL A 166 -11.68 14.04 9.32
CA VAL A 166 -11.97 12.64 8.97
C VAL A 166 -12.30 12.50 7.49
N ILE A 167 -13.13 13.38 6.96
CA ILE A 167 -13.49 13.39 5.52
C ILE A 167 -12.25 13.66 4.67
N LEU A 168 -11.44 14.66 5.02
CA LEU A 168 -10.22 15.00 4.28
C LEU A 168 -9.24 13.83 4.23
N VAL A 169 -8.98 13.18 5.36
CA VAL A 169 -8.11 12.00 5.44
C VAL A 169 -8.68 10.85 4.62
N GLY A 170 -9.99 10.63 4.68
CA GLY A 170 -10.69 9.63 3.86
C GLY A 170 -10.53 9.89 2.37
N LEU A 171 -10.69 11.14 1.92
CA LEU A 171 -10.51 11.56 0.53
C LEU A 171 -9.07 11.35 0.04
N ILE A 172 -8.08 11.71 0.86
CA ILE A 172 -6.65 11.46 0.56
C ILE A 172 -6.40 9.96 0.42
N GLY A 173 -6.93 9.14 1.33
CA GLY A 173 -6.82 7.68 1.28
C GLY A 173 -7.44 7.09 0.02
N MET A 174 -8.65 7.50 -0.33
CA MET A 174 -9.34 7.08 -1.55
C MET A 174 -8.58 7.51 -2.81
N TRP A 175 -8.10 8.74 -2.86
CA TRP A 175 -7.27 9.23 -3.97
C TRP A 175 -5.99 8.40 -4.11
N TYR A 176 -5.29 8.15 -3.02
CA TYR A 176 -4.06 7.36 -3.05
C TYR A 176 -4.30 5.93 -3.56
N VAL A 177 -5.27 5.23 -3.00
CA VAL A 177 -5.61 3.86 -3.43
C VAL A 177 -6.14 3.86 -4.87
N GLY A 178 -6.99 4.82 -5.22
CA GLY A 178 -7.63 4.93 -6.53
C GLY A 178 -6.65 5.23 -7.67
N PHE A 179 -5.69 6.11 -7.45
CA PHE A 179 -4.82 6.61 -8.53
C PHE A 179 -3.36 6.15 -8.43
N ARG A 180 -2.85 5.93 -7.21
CA ARG A 180 -1.43 5.61 -7.02
C ARG A 180 -1.13 4.12 -6.90
N VAL A 181 -2.09 3.33 -6.43
CA VAL A 181 -1.89 1.89 -6.30
C VAL A 181 -2.19 1.22 -7.64
N PRO A 182 -1.21 0.55 -8.26
CA PRO A 182 -1.42 -0.15 -9.52
C PRO A 182 -2.36 -1.35 -9.31
N SER A 183 -3.25 -1.57 -10.27
CA SER A 183 -4.19 -2.69 -10.23
C SER A 183 -3.96 -3.62 -11.42
N ARG A 184 -4.20 -4.93 -11.19
CA ARG A 184 -4.22 -5.97 -12.23
C ARG A 184 -5.65 -6.40 -12.52
N GLU A 185 -5.85 -6.95 -13.70
CA GLU A 185 -7.13 -7.56 -14.13
C GLU A 185 -7.40 -8.85 -13.39
#